data_b2593d236536a0a3a3a23ce4f8e6891a
#
_entry.id   b2593d236536a0a3a3a23ce4f8e6891a
#
_cell.length_a   1.000
_cell.length_b   1.000
_cell.length_c   1.000
_cell.angle_alpha   90.00
_cell.angle_beta   90.00
_cell.angle_gamma   90.00
#
_symmetry.space_group_name_H-M   'P 1'
#
loop_
_entity.id
_entity.type
_entity.pdbx_description
1 polymer ?
#
loop_
_entity_poly.entity_id
_entity_poly.type
_entity_poly.pdbx_seq_one_letter_code
_entity_poly.pdbx_strand_id
1 'polypeptide(L)'
;MTQHGFHAGQSRVRRASDDADVIVVGAGPGGSSAAYHLARAGLDVLLLEKSTFPREKVCGDGLTPRAVKQLVGMGITLEPADGWFPNKGIRIIGGGVRIELDWPELSSYPGFGLVRTRRGFDEIVARAAEGAGARLAEGVTVTGPVLDEETGRITGVIVRDTGDGVVTSDGAATGDRVAADDGAAGGERTYRARLVVAADGNSSRLSLAMGLRKRDDRPLGVAIRTYYTSPRHDDDYLETWLELRDGNALLPGYGWIFGIGDGTSNVGLGLLNTSASFAHTDYRAMLRSWLATMPAEWGFTEETRIAPVRGAALPMGFNRTPHYTRGLLLVGDAGGMVNPFNGEGISTAMESGEIAAQVIIQALARPDQASTELALQGYPQALKDAYGGYYTLGRKFVGAIGHPWFMQFATRHGLPRPTLMRFTMKLLANLTEPRGGDAADRVINALSKITPAA
;
A
#
# COMPACT_ATOMS: atom_id res chain seq x y z
N MET A 1 38.41 -13.06 -30.76
CA MET A 1 39.19 -12.30 -29.73
C MET A 1 39.03 -10.83 -30.05
N THR A 2 38.15 -10.13 -29.40
CA THR A 2 38.18 -8.66 -29.22
C THR A 2 37.22 -8.37 -28.09
N GLN A 3 37.81 -8.03 -26.95
CA GLN A 3 37.13 -7.56 -25.74
C GLN A 3 36.65 -6.13 -26.00
N HIS A 4 35.34 -5.92 -25.89
CA HIS A 4 34.80 -4.57 -25.74
C HIS A 4 34.65 -4.24 -24.27
N GLY A 5 35.59 -3.45 -23.77
CA GLY A 5 35.56 -2.86 -22.45
C GLY A 5 34.42 -1.85 -22.35
N PHE A 6 33.53 -2.05 -21.38
CA PHE A 6 32.57 -1.04 -20.97
C PHE A 6 33.33 0.06 -20.19
N HIS A 7 33.38 1.25 -20.77
CA HIS A 7 33.86 2.44 -20.06
C HIS A 7 32.85 2.87 -18.99
N ALA A 8 33.08 2.45 -17.76
CA ALA A 8 32.54 3.10 -16.57
C ALA A 8 33.40 4.33 -16.26
N GLY A 9 32.86 5.52 -16.37
CA GLY A 9 33.61 6.71 -16.00
C GLY A 9 32.97 8.02 -16.42
N GLN A 10 31.69 8.26 -16.05
CA GLN A 10 31.24 9.64 -15.90
C GLN A 10 31.30 9.98 -14.40
N SER A 11 32.26 10.84 -14.04
CA SER A 11 32.37 11.41 -12.69
C SER A 11 31.05 12.14 -12.39
N ARG A 12 30.24 11.58 -11.47
CA ARG A 12 29.08 12.30 -10.92
C ARG A 12 29.58 13.58 -10.27
N VAL A 13 29.20 14.71 -10.84
CA VAL A 13 29.31 16.01 -10.17
C VAL A 13 28.54 15.84 -8.85
N ARG A 14 29.19 16.00 -7.69
CA ARG A 14 28.53 16.04 -6.39
C ARG A 14 27.53 17.18 -6.45
N ARG A 15 26.23 16.87 -6.46
CA ARG A 15 25.15 17.85 -6.32
C ARG A 15 25.16 18.39 -4.89
N ALA A 16 24.58 19.58 -4.69
CA ALA A 16 24.28 20.07 -3.35
C ALA A 16 23.49 18.99 -2.59
N SER A 17 23.65 18.88 -1.27
CA SER A 17 23.01 17.87 -0.43
C SER A 17 21.47 17.82 -0.59
N ASP A 18 20.91 18.91 -1.09
CA ASP A 18 19.46 19.16 -1.23
C ASP A 18 18.90 18.83 -2.61
N ASP A 19 19.74 18.41 -3.58
CA ASP A 19 19.31 18.03 -4.93
C ASP A 19 19.28 16.50 -5.10
N ALA A 20 18.34 16.00 -5.92
CA ALA A 20 18.22 14.61 -6.29
C ALA A 20 17.79 14.43 -7.75
N ASP A 21 17.90 13.21 -8.31
CA ASP A 21 17.22 12.90 -9.57
C ASP A 21 15.73 12.77 -9.33
N VAL A 22 15.36 12.11 -8.23
CA VAL A 22 13.97 11.87 -7.84
C VAL A 22 13.80 12.09 -6.34
N ILE A 23 12.79 12.87 -5.95
CA ILE A 23 12.31 12.94 -4.58
C ILE A 23 11.09 12.04 -4.44
N VAL A 24 11.11 11.15 -3.45
CA VAL A 24 9.97 10.30 -3.07
C VAL A 24 9.44 10.78 -1.73
N VAL A 25 8.16 11.15 -1.67
CA VAL A 25 7.52 11.68 -0.47
C VAL A 25 6.64 10.64 0.20
N GLY A 26 7.06 10.19 1.37
CA GLY A 26 6.45 9.13 2.18
C GLY A 26 7.17 7.79 2.05
N ALA A 27 7.78 7.32 3.15
CA ALA A 27 8.47 6.03 3.23
C ALA A 27 7.53 4.90 3.74
N GLY A 28 6.30 4.88 3.23
CA GLY A 28 5.41 3.72 3.31
C GLY A 28 5.73 2.68 2.22
N PRO A 29 4.96 1.59 2.12
CA PRO A 29 5.26 0.49 1.19
C PRO A 29 5.50 0.94 -0.26
N GLY A 30 4.65 1.85 -0.78
CA GLY A 30 4.77 2.32 -2.16
C GLY A 30 5.98 3.22 -2.41
N GLY A 31 6.26 4.16 -1.49
CA GLY A 31 7.40 5.06 -1.63
C GLY A 31 8.73 4.34 -1.42
N SER A 32 8.80 3.44 -0.44
CA SER A 32 9.99 2.63 -0.22
C SER A 32 10.29 1.68 -1.39
N SER A 33 9.24 1.06 -1.97
CA SER A 33 9.39 0.24 -3.19
C SER A 33 9.89 1.09 -4.37
N ALA A 34 9.29 2.26 -4.63
CA ALA A 34 9.75 3.16 -5.67
C ALA A 34 11.20 3.57 -5.47
N ALA A 35 11.56 4.01 -4.25
CA ALA A 35 12.92 4.44 -3.93
C ALA A 35 13.94 3.30 -4.06
N TYR A 36 13.58 2.07 -3.64
CA TYR A 36 14.41 0.89 -3.80
C TYR A 36 14.76 0.62 -5.27
N HIS A 37 13.75 0.55 -6.14
CA HIS A 37 13.96 0.23 -7.56
C HIS A 37 14.70 1.35 -8.29
N LEU A 38 14.43 2.62 -7.98
CA LEU A 38 15.13 3.77 -8.55
C LEU A 38 16.61 3.80 -8.14
N ALA A 39 16.89 3.61 -6.85
CA ALA A 39 18.25 3.60 -6.33
C ALA A 39 19.07 2.43 -6.90
N ARG A 40 18.47 1.23 -6.99
CA ARG A 40 19.10 0.08 -7.65
C ARG A 40 19.45 0.32 -9.12
N ALA A 41 18.68 1.15 -9.80
CA ALA A 41 18.98 1.57 -11.16
C ALA A 41 20.06 2.67 -11.23
N GLY A 42 20.60 3.08 -10.09
CA GLY A 42 21.70 4.04 -10.00
C GLY A 42 21.26 5.51 -10.02
N LEU A 43 19.99 5.82 -9.82
CA LEU A 43 19.51 7.19 -9.67
C LEU A 43 19.80 7.71 -8.25
N ASP A 44 20.04 9.02 -8.14
CA ASP A 44 20.11 9.69 -6.84
C ASP A 44 18.69 9.95 -6.34
N VAL A 45 18.29 9.23 -5.28
CA VAL A 45 16.93 9.24 -4.73
C VAL A 45 16.94 9.79 -3.32
N LEU A 46 16.10 10.80 -3.06
CA LEU A 46 15.83 11.31 -1.73
C LEU A 46 14.45 10.83 -1.28
N LEU A 47 14.41 9.96 -0.27
CA LEU A 47 13.19 9.41 0.33
C LEU A 47 12.88 10.17 1.62
N LEU A 48 11.76 10.92 1.63
CA LEU A 48 11.35 11.76 2.74
C LEU A 48 10.23 11.12 3.55
N GLU A 49 10.39 11.01 4.86
CA GLU A 49 9.36 10.54 5.79
C GLU A 49 9.15 11.55 6.93
N LYS A 50 7.89 11.90 7.19
CA LYS A 50 7.54 12.89 8.23
C LYS A 50 7.75 12.39 9.67
N SER A 51 7.73 11.08 9.86
CA SER A 51 7.91 10.43 11.17
C SER A 51 9.28 9.78 11.26
N THR A 52 9.75 9.54 12.47
CA THR A 52 10.87 8.63 12.75
C THR A 52 10.36 7.20 12.87
N PHE A 53 11.13 6.22 12.38
CA PHE A 53 10.83 4.81 12.58
C PHE A 53 11.30 4.32 13.97
N PRO A 54 10.62 3.33 14.54
CA PRO A 54 9.41 2.65 14.07
C PRO A 54 8.15 3.50 14.27
N ARG A 55 7.25 3.54 13.29
CA ARG A 55 6.03 4.35 13.33
C ARG A 55 4.75 3.57 13.10
N GLU A 56 3.66 4.05 13.67
CA GLU A 56 2.33 3.50 13.53
C GLU A 56 1.65 3.89 12.20
N LYS A 57 0.91 2.94 11.62
CA LYS A 57 -0.02 3.16 10.51
C LYS A 57 -1.22 2.25 10.67
N VAL A 58 -2.43 2.76 10.50
CA VAL A 58 -3.65 1.94 10.55
C VAL A 58 -3.67 0.94 9.41
N CYS A 59 -3.74 -0.35 9.74
CA CYS A 59 -3.74 -1.48 8.81
C CYS A 59 -4.23 -2.75 9.52
N GLY A 60 -4.70 -3.75 8.78
CA GLY A 60 -4.92 -5.11 9.27
C GLY A 60 -3.64 -5.93 9.42
N ASP A 61 -2.50 -5.42 8.92
CA ASP A 61 -1.17 -6.06 8.99
C ASP A 61 -1.02 -7.36 8.19
N GLY A 62 -2.09 -7.86 7.58
CA GLY A 62 -2.07 -9.03 6.72
C GLY A 62 -1.45 -8.75 5.35
N LEU A 63 -0.58 -9.64 4.91
CA LEU A 63 0.13 -9.60 3.63
C LEU A 63 -0.28 -10.80 2.80
N THR A 64 -0.83 -10.54 1.63
CA THR A 64 -1.17 -11.58 0.66
C THR A 64 0.09 -12.11 -0.06
N PRO A 65 0.03 -13.25 -0.76
CA PRO A 65 1.12 -13.74 -1.59
C PRO A 65 1.67 -12.69 -2.58
N ARG A 66 0.84 -11.75 -3.04
CA ARG A 66 1.28 -10.63 -3.89
C ARG A 66 2.25 -9.70 -3.16
N ALA A 67 1.94 -9.34 -1.91
CA ALA A 67 2.81 -8.51 -1.10
C ALA A 67 4.12 -9.25 -0.76
N VAL A 68 4.03 -10.54 -0.44
CA VAL A 68 5.21 -11.38 -0.19
C VAL A 68 6.13 -11.44 -1.41
N LYS A 69 5.57 -11.58 -2.61
CA LYS A 69 6.36 -11.52 -3.87
C LYS A 69 7.15 -10.22 -3.99
N GLN A 70 6.56 -9.09 -3.65
CA GLN A 70 7.25 -7.79 -3.69
C GLN A 70 8.42 -7.74 -2.70
N LEU A 71 8.21 -8.24 -1.48
CA LEU A 71 9.27 -8.31 -0.47
C LEU A 71 10.45 -9.18 -0.93
N VAL A 72 10.15 -10.35 -1.49
CA VAL A 72 11.17 -11.25 -2.08
C VAL A 72 11.91 -10.55 -3.23
N GLY A 73 11.19 -9.84 -4.10
CA GLY A 73 11.76 -9.05 -5.20
C GLY A 73 12.69 -7.92 -4.73
N MET A 74 12.44 -7.37 -3.55
CA MET A 74 13.30 -6.40 -2.87
C MET A 74 14.46 -7.05 -2.10
N GLY A 75 14.60 -8.38 -2.09
CA GLY A 75 15.64 -9.08 -1.37
C GLY A 75 15.50 -9.09 0.14
N ILE A 76 14.28 -8.86 0.65
CA ILE A 76 14.01 -8.84 2.09
C ILE A 76 13.91 -10.27 2.59
N THR A 77 14.65 -10.58 3.67
CA THR A 77 14.60 -11.88 4.36
C THR A 77 13.29 -11.99 5.16
N LEU A 78 12.60 -13.13 5.03
CA LEU A 78 11.25 -13.35 5.56
C LEU A 78 11.22 -14.49 6.58
N GLU A 79 12.18 -14.48 7.52
CA GLU A 79 12.29 -15.53 8.52
C GLU A 79 11.35 -15.27 9.71
N PRO A 80 10.70 -16.31 10.27
CA PRO A 80 9.87 -16.17 11.46
C PRO A 80 10.63 -15.57 12.67
N ALA A 81 11.91 -15.89 12.80
CA ALA A 81 12.78 -15.33 13.85
C ALA A 81 12.89 -13.80 13.80
N ASP A 82 12.68 -13.21 12.62
CA ASP A 82 12.65 -11.75 12.41
C ASP A 82 11.28 -11.14 12.69
N GLY A 83 10.31 -11.94 13.20
CA GLY A 83 8.96 -11.51 13.54
C GLY A 83 7.99 -11.49 12.35
N TRP A 84 8.26 -12.27 11.29
CA TRP A 84 7.31 -12.56 10.23
C TRP A 84 6.44 -13.75 10.62
N PHE A 85 5.13 -13.53 10.75
CA PHE A 85 4.21 -14.61 11.07
C PHE A 85 3.54 -15.11 9.78
N PRO A 86 3.75 -16.39 9.38
CA PRO A 86 3.18 -16.93 8.15
C PRO A 86 1.68 -17.19 8.29
N ASN A 87 0.93 -17.00 7.21
CA ASN A 87 -0.45 -17.43 7.10
C ASN A 87 -0.66 -18.30 5.86
N LYS A 88 -1.53 -19.31 5.99
CA LYS A 88 -1.81 -20.32 4.97
C LYS A 88 -2.89 -19.88 3.98
N GLY A 89 -3.74 -18.92 4.38
CA GLY A 89 -4.91 -18.59 3.60
C GLY A 89 -5.86 -17.65 4.30
N ILE A 90 -7.11 -17.69 3.87
CA ILE A 90 -8.20 -16.87 4.40
C ILE A 90 -9.23 -17.79 5.05
N ARG A 91 -9.67 -17.43 6.26
CA ARG A 91 -10.86 -18.02 6.90
C ARG A 91 -12.01 -17.04 6.76
N ILE A 92 -13.13 -17.49 6.20
CA ILE A 92 -14.32 -16.67 5.99
C ILE A 92 -15.47 -17.20 6.85
N ILE A 93 -16.10 -16.29 7.60
CA ILE A 93 -17.24 -16.60 8.47
C ILE A 93 -18.43 -15.72 8.05
N GLY A 94 -19.57 -16.35 7.85
CA GLY A 94 -20.81 -15.65 7.48
C GLY A 94 -21.93 -16.63 7.14
N GLY A 95 -23.20 -16.23 7.30
CA GLY A 95 -24.36 -17.08 7.00
C GLY A 95 -24.43 -18.38 7.79
N GLY A 96 -23.81 -18.44 8.97
CA GLY A 96 -23.69 -19.67 9.77
C GLY A 96 -22.65 -20.67 9.26
N VAL A 97 -21.85 -20.27 8.27
CA VAL A 97 -20.81 -21.09 7.64
C VAL A 97 -19.42 -20.56 8.00
N ARG A 98 -18.50 -21.47 8.28
CA ARG A 98 -17.06 -21.21 8.38
C ARG A 98 -16.36 -22.01 7.29
N ILE A 99 -15.56 -21.35 6.47
CA ILE A 99 -14.76 -21.98 5.42
C ILE A 99 -13.31 -21.52 5.52
N GLU A 100 -12.37 -22.44 5.36
CA GLU A 100 -10.94 -22.18 5.25
C GLU A 100 -10.50 -22.43 3.82
N LEU A 101 -9.75 -21.49 3.27
CA LEU A 101 -9.26 -21.50 1.90
C LEU A 101 -7.76 -21.21 1.93
N ASP A 102 -6.98 -22.25 1.65
CA ASP A 102 -5.53 -22.09 1.50
C ASP A 102 -5.21 -21.24 0.28
N TRP A 103 -4.10 -20.50 0.34
CA TRP A 103 -3.60 -19.76 -0.83
C TRP A 103 -3.41 -20.71 -2.00
N PRO A 104 -3.75 -20.28 -3.23
CA PRO A 104 -3.58 -21.14 -4.39
C PRO A 104 -2.09 -21.38 -4.67
N GLU A 105 -1.74 -22.60 -5.04
CA GLU A 105 -0.42 -22.92 -5.56
C GLU A 105 -0.27 -22.32 -6.97
N LEU A 106 0.55 -21.30 -7.09
CA LEU A 106 0.80 -20.56 -8.31
C LEU A 106 2.32 -20.47 -8.55
N SER A 107 2.75 -20.60 -9.79
CA SER A 107 4.18 -20.46 -10.13
C SER A 107 4.64 -19.00 -10.04
N SER A 108 3.70 -18.05 -10.19
CA SER A 108 3.98 -16.61 -10.17
C SER A 108 4.00 -15.97 -8.79
N TYR A 109 3.53 -16.68 -7.75
CA TYR A 109 3.41 -16.16 -6.38
C TYR A 109 3.81 -17.21 -5.35
N PRO A 110 4.35 -16.79 -4.19
CA PRO A 110 4.51 -17.70 -3.03
C PRO A 110 3.19 -18.33 -2.62
N GLY A 111 3.21 -19.58 -2.15
CA GLY A 111 2.02 -20.29 -1.65
C GLY A 111 1.62 -19.92 -0.21
N PHE A 112 2.08 -18.77 0.30
CA PHE A 112 1.79 -18.30 1.65
C PHE A 112 1.68 -16.78 1.70
N GLY A 113 0.98 -16.31 2.71
CA GLY A 113 0.96 -14.91 3.11
C GLY A 113 1.75 -14.71 4.40
N LEU A 114 1.81 -13.48 4.89
CA LEU A 114 2.46 -13.10 6.13
C LEU A 114 1.59 -12.17 6.95
N VAL A 115 1.86 -12.06 8.23
CA VAL A 115 1.37 -10.97 9.09
C VAL A 115 2.56 -10.29 9.72
N ARG A 116 2.57 -8.96 9.71
CA ARG A 116 3.55 -8.15 10.40
C ARG A 116 2.99 -6.76 10.67
N THR A 117 3.13 -6.30 11.92
CA THR A 117 2.66 -4.96 12.29
C THR A 117 3.32 -3.90 11.41
N ARG A 118 2.53 -2.90 10.99
CA ARG A 118 3.05 -1.78 10.19
C ARG A 118 4.17 -1.01 10.89
N ARG A 119 4.24 -1.09 12.21
CA ARG A 119 5.32 -0.50 12.99
C ARG A 119 6.70 -1.06 12.58
N GLY A 120 6.82 -2.37 12.42
CA GLY A 120 8.06 -3.00 11.96
C GLY A 120 8.16 -3.10 10.44
N PHE A 121 7.03 -3.36 9.76
CA PHE A 121 7.00 -3.57 8.32
C PHE A 121 7.51 -2.35 7.53
N ASP A 122 6.97 -1.15 7.82
CA ASP A 122 7.33 0.07 7.08
C ASP A 122 8.82 0.43 7.24
N GLU A 123 9.37 0.21 8.42
CA GLU A 123 10.81 0.39 8.67
C GLU A 123 11.65 -0.55 7.82
N ILE A 124 11.32 -1.85 7.78
CA ILE A 124 12.07 -2.84 7.00
C ILE A 124 12.13 -2.46 5.53
N VAL A 125 10.99 -2.09 4.92
CA VAL A 125 10.98 -1.72 3.49
C VAL A 125 11.68 -0.39 3.23
N ALA A 126 11.65 0.55 4.19
CA ALA A 126 12.39 1.81 4.08
C ALA A 126 13.91 1.58 4.19
N ARG A 127 14.36 0.74 5.14
CA ARG A 127 15.78 0.37 5.27
C ARG A 127 16.28 -0.45 4.07
N ALA A 128 15.43 -1.27 3.45
CA ALA A 128 15.77 -1.94 2.20
C ALA A 128 16.03 -0.93 1.07
N ALA A 129 15.23 0.13 0.98
CA ALA A 129 15.47 1.21 0.02
C ALA A 129 16.76 1.98 0.32
N GLU A 130 17.04 2.27 1.59
CA GLU A 130 18.29 2.89 2.03
C GLU A 130 19.50 2.00 1.70
N GLY A 131 19.44 0.70 2.01
CA GLY A 131 20.46 -0.28 1.65
C GLY A 131 20.69 -0.44 0.14
N ALA A 132 19.66 -0.11 -0.69
CA ALA A 132 19.79 -0.06 -2.14
C ALA A 132 20.43 1.23 -2.66
N GLY A 133 20.69 2.22 -1.80
CA GLY A 133 21.36 3.48 -2.12
C GLY A 133 20.45 4.72 -2.10
N ALA A 134 19.19 4.61 -1.70
CA ALA A 134 18.33 5.79 -1.48
C ALA A 134 18.77 6.54 -0.21
N ARG A 135 18.75 7.87 -0.25
CA ARG A 135 18.98 8.71 0.94
C ARG A 135 17.67 8.83 1.70
N LEU A 136 17.56 8.19 2.87
CA LEU A 136 16.38 8.27 3.73
C LEU A 136 16.52 9.45 4.69
N ALA A 137 15.52 10.34 4.70
CA ALA A 137 15.41 11.45 5.65
C ALA A 137 14.12 11.31 6.45
N GLU A 138 14.25 11.01 7.74
CA GLU A 138 13.17 10.87 8.70
C GLU A 138 12.92 12.19 9.43
N GLY A 139 11.70 12.41 9.95
CA GLY A 139 11.32 13.64 10.66
C GLY A 139 11.15 14.84 9.72
N VAL A 140 11.06 14.63 8.40
CA VAL A 140 10.96 15.67 7.39
C VAL A 140 9.55 15.75 6.82
N THR A 141 8.82 16.80 7.19
CA THR A 141 7.46 17.03 6.69
C THR A 141 7.46 17.87 5.41
N VAL A 142 6.98 17.29 4.30
CA VAL A 142 6.72 18.04 3.08
C VAL A 142 5.46 18.89 3.26
N THR A 143 5.59 20.20 3.07
CA THR A 143 4.51 21.18 3.22
C THR A 143 3.89 21.59 1.90
N GLY A 144 4.65 21.56 0.80
CA GLY A 144 4.16 21.93 -0.54
C GLY A 144 5.14 21.59 -1.66
N PRO A 145 4.69 21.76 -2.93
CA PRO A 145 5.56 21.65 -4.10
C PRO A 145 6.35 22.93 -4.34
N VAL A 146 7.53 22.80 -4.96
CA VAL A 146 8.21 23.89 -5.66
C VAL A 146 7.81 23.78 -7.12
N LEU A 147 7.23 24.83 -7.67
CA LEU A 147 6.75 24.86 -9.05
C LEU A 147 7.64 25.78 -9.90
N ASP A 148 7.84 25.38 -11.13
CA ASP A 148 8.32 26.25 -12.18
C ASP A 148 7.20 27.24 -12.55
N GLU A 149 7.50 28.54 -12.59
CA GLU A 149 6.50 29.61 -12.75
C GLU A 149 5.86 29.61 -14.13
N GLU A 150 6.60 29.23 -15.18
CA GLU A 150 6.13 29.27 -16.57
C GLU A 150 5.28 28.04 -16.91
N THR A 151 5.72 26.86 -16.50
CA THR A 151 5.12 25.59 -16.91
C THR A 151 4.19 24.98 -15.84
N GLY A 152 4.26 25.47 -14.59
CA GLY A 152 3.61 24.87 -13.45
C GLY A 152 4.10 23.45 -13.14
N ARG A 153 5.29 23.07 -13.65
CA ARG A 153 5.92 21.77 -13.40
C ARG A 153 6.48 21.74 -11.99
N ILE A 154 6.32 20.62 -11.30
CA ILE A 154 6.98 20.42 -10.01
C ILE A 154 8.49 20.19 -10.24
N THR A 155 9.32 20.95 -9.54
CA THR A 155 10.78 20.93 -9.60
C THR A 155 11.43 20.65 -8.26
N GLY A 156 10.60 20.35 -7.24
CA GLY A 156 11.05 20.05 -5.90
C GLY A 156 9.93 20.11 -4.88
N VAL A 157 10.30 20.09 -3.61
CA VAL A 157 9.37 20.17 -2.48
C VAL A 157 9.87 21.15 -1.42
N ILE A 158 8.92 21.81 -0.76
CA ILE A 158 9.15 22.62 0.44
C ILE A 158 8.98 21.69 1.64
N VAL A 159 9.93 21.73 2.56
CA VAL A 159 9.95 20.88 3.74
C VAL A 159 10.10 21.69 5.01
N ARG A 160 9.62 21.12 6.11
CA ARG A 160 9.85 21.61 7.47
C ARG A 160 10.35 20.45 8.32
N ASP A 161 11.44 20.66 9.03
CA ASP A 161 11.93 19.70 10.03
C ASP A 161 11.01 19.67 11.24
N THR A 162 10.70 18.48 11.72
CA THR A 162 9.86 18.28 12.92
C THR A 162 10.66 18.31 14.23
N GLY A 163 11.93 18.73 14.18
CA GLY A 163 12.79 18.92 15.36
C GLY A 163 13.69 17.71 15.71
N ASP A 164 13.40 16.51 15.18
CA ASP A 164 14.18 15.29 15.45
C ASP A 164 14.74 14.64 14.17
N GLY A 165 14.80 15.39 13.06
CA GLY A 165 15.21 14.87 11.77
C GLY A 165 16.70 14.58 11.67
N VAL A 166 17.06 13.30 11.43
CA VAL A 166 18.41 12.87 11.08
C VAL A 166 18.44 12.48 9.60
N VAL A 167 19.25 13.15 8.81
CA VAL A 167 19.58 12.71 7.45
C VAL A 167 20.76 11.75 7.56
N THR A 168 20.57 10.46 7.26
CA THR A 168 21.68 9.52 7.17
C THR A 168 22.27 9.60 5.77
N SER A 169 23.49 10.13 5.67
CA SER A 169 24.33 10.05 4.47
C SER A 169 25.51 9.15 4.79
N ASP A 170 25.74 8.19 3.91
CA ASP A 170 26.91 7.32 3.73
C ASP A 170 26.76 5.88 4.16
N GLY A 171 26.82 5.02 3.13
CA GLY A 171 27.10 3.59 3.24
C GLY A 171 28.56 3.27 3.62
N ALA A 172 29.06 3.87 4.69
CA ALA A 172 30.30 3.50 5.35
C ALA A 172 30.12 3.59 6.87
N ALA A 173 30.30 2.47 7.54
CA ALA A 173 30.22 2.33 8.99
C ALA A 173 31.32 3.16 9.68
N THR A 174 31.06 4.43 9.94
CA THR A 174 31.75 5.23 10.96
C THR A 174 30.79 6.28 11.47
N GLY A 175 30.42 6.13 12.74
CA GLY A 175 29.45 7.00 13.40
C GLY A 175 29.97 8.40 13.69
N ASP A 176 29.87 9.29 12.72
CA ASP A 176 29.95 10.73 12.99
C ASP A 176 28.60 11.35 12.63
N ARG A 177 27.87 11.69 13.70
CA ARG A 177 26.68 12.53 13.62
C ARG A 177 27.14 13.93 13.21
N VAL A 178 26.88 14.33 11.99
CA VAL A 178 26.96 15.75 11.62
C VAL A 178 25.73 16.42 12.24
N ALA A 179 25.97 17.15 13.33
CA ALA A 179 24.97 18.04 13.91
C ALA A 179 24.65 19.10 12.84
N ALA A 180 23.35 19.26 12.55
CA ALA A 180 22.90 20.39 11.76
C ALA A 180 23.27 21.68 12.52
N ASP A 181 23.82 22.65 11.79
CA ASP A 181 24.19 23.97 12.27
C ASP A 181 22.99 24.59 13.01
N ASP A 182 23.26 25.15 14.22
CA ASP A 182 22.28 25.74 15.13
C ASP A 182 21.68 27.03 14.57
N GLY A 183 20.80 26.89 13.58
CA GLY A 183 20.05 27.98 12.95
C GLY A 183 18.54 27.76 12.96
N ALA A 184 17.86 28.23 14.02
CA ALA A 184 16.43 28.43 14.15
C ALA A 184 15.54 27.18 13.94
N ALA A 185 15.01 26.64 15.04
CA ALA A 185 13.92 25.66 15.04
C ALA A 185 12.75 26.17 14.18
N GLY A 186 12.43 25.46 13.07
CA GLY A 186 11.23 25.67 12.26
C GLY A 186 11.38 26.35 10.91
N GLY A 187 12.59 26.53 10.37
CA GLY A 187 12.81 27.10 9.02
C GLY A 187 12.29 26.16 7.91
N GLU A 188 11.63 26.73 6.89
CA GLU A 188 11.32 26.00 5.66
C GLU A 188 12.59 25.86 4.81
N ARG A 189 12.81 24.64 4.28
CA ARG A 189 13.88 24.34 3.34
C ARG A 189 13.29 23.82 2.03
N THR A 190 14.07 23.87 0.99
CA THR A 190 13.67 23.41 -0.34
C THR A 190 14.61 22.31 -0.81
N TYR A 191 14.03 21.16 -1.19
CA TYR A 191 14.73 20.11 -1.93
C TYR A 191 14.32 20.17 -3.40
N ARG A 192 15.26 20.06 -4.32
CA ARG A 192 15.02 20.10 -5.76
C ARG A 192 15.26 18.74 -6.41
N ALA A 193 14.43 18.42 -7.42
CA ALA A 193 14.58 17.19 -8.20
C ALA A 193 14.01 17.37 -9.61
N ARG A 194 14.43 16.49 -10.51
CA ARG A 194 13.86 16.40 -11.86
C ARG A 194 12.43 15.89 -11.83
N LEU A 195 12.10 14.99 -10.88
CA LEU A 195 10.78 14.36 -10.70
C LEU A 195 10.45 14.21 -9.22
N VAL A 196 9.16 14.20 -8.92
CA VAL A 196 8.65 13.95 -7.58
C VAL A 196 7.64 12.78 -7.60
N VAL A 197 7.77 11.86 -6.68
CA VAL A 197 6.82 10.77 -6.45
C VAL A 197 6.06 11.05 -5.16
N ALA A 198 4.74 11.24 -5.26
CA ALA A 198 3.86 11.36 -4.10
C ALA A 198 3.42 9.96 -3.66
N ALA A 199 3.96 9.51 -2.53
CA ALA A 199 3.60 8.28 -1.82
C ALA A 199 3.17 8.59 -0.37
N ASP A 200 2.69 9.82 -0.14
CA ASP A 200 2.34 10.43 1.15
C ASP A 200 0.93 10.01 1.65
N GLY A 201 0.38 8.96 1.05
CA GLY A 201 -0.82 8.28 1.49
C GLY A 201 -2.12 8.98 1.13
N ASN A 202 -3.21 8.56 1.77
CA ASN A 202 -4.57 8.98 1.43
C ASN A 202 -4.80 10.50 1.47
N SER A 203 -4.15 11.23 2.37
CA SER A 203 -4.32 12.69 2.50
C SER A 203 -3.46 13.51 1.55
N SER A 204 -2.55 12.88 0.83
CA SER A 204 -1.58 13.44 -0.11
C SER A 204 -1.64 14.96 -0.33
N ARG A 205 -0.80 15.70 0.41
CA ARG A 205 -0.74 17.17 0.33
C ARG A 205 -0.24 17.64 -1.03
N LEU A 206 0.73 16.92 -1.60
CA LEU A 206 1.25 17.23 -2.93
C LEU A 206 0.17 17.08 -3.99
N SER A 207 -0.62 16.00 -3.95
CA SER A 207 -1.74 15.83 -4.88
C SER A 207 -2.71 16.99 -4.82
N LEU A 208 -3.09 17.42 -3.61
CA LEU A 208 -4.03 18.53 -3.41
C LEU A 208 -3.44 19.86 -3.90
N ALA A 209 -2.17 20.13 -3.61
CA ALA A 209 -1.48 21.34 -4.06
C ALA A 209 -1.33 21.40 -5.59
N MET A 210 -1.24 20.23 -6.26
CA MET A 210 -1.24 20.11 -7.72
C MET A 210 -2.65 20.09 -8.34
N GLY A 211 -3.70 20.33 -7.54
CA GLY A 211 -5.09 20.38 -7.99
C GLY A 211 -5.76 19.00 -8.15
N LEU A 212 -5.10 17.92 -7.72
CA LEU A 212 -5.63 16.56 -7.85
C LEU A 212 -6.52 16.21 -6.64
N ARG A 213 -7.81 16.15 -6.85
CA ARG A 213 -8.81 15.80 -5.83
C ARG A 213 -9.23 14.33 -5.96
N LYS A 214 -9.76 13.77 -4.90
CA LYS A 214 -10.43 12.46 -4.95
C LYS A 214 -11.68 12.55 -5.80
N ARG A 215 -11.99 11.46 -6.45
CA ARG A 215 -13.16 11.30 -7.28
C ARG A 215 -14.32 10.77 -6.44
N ASP A 216 -15.48 11.40 -6.55
CA ASP A 216 -16.70 11.01 -5.82
C ASP A 216 -17.37 9.77 -6.42
N ASP A 217 -17.07 9.45 -7.71
CA ASP A 217 -17.58 8.27 -8.42
C ASP A 217 -16.78 7.01 -8.17
N ARG A 218 -15.85 7.03 -7.20
CA ARG A 218 -15.00 5.90 -6.86
C ARG A 218 -15.23 5.42 -5.43
N PRO A 219 -15.03 4.10 -5.16
CA PRO A 219 -15.21 3.58 -3.82
C PRO A 219 -14.25 4.20 -2.82
N LEU A 220 -14.77 4.40 -1.62
CA LEU A 220 -14.02 4.77 -0.43
C LEU A 220 -14.42 3.83 0.69
N GLY A 221 -13.45 3.23 1.35
CA GLY A 221 -13.65 2.50 2.60
C GLY A 221 -13.20 3.33 3.79
N VAL A 222 -13.74 3.02 4.96
CA VAL A 222 -13.19 3.40 6.26
C VAL A 222 -12.97 2.14 7.06
N ALA A 223 -11.79 2.01 7.64
CA ALA A 223 -11.43 0.91 8.51
C ALA A 223 -10.98 1.44 9.86
N ILE A 224 -11.34 0.71 10.92
CA ILE A 224 -10.81 0.93 12.27
C ILE A 224 -10.20 -0.36 12.79
N ARG A 225 -9.17 -0.26 13.64
CA ARG A 225 -8.54 -1.42 14.26
C ARG A 225 -7.89 -1.08 15.60
N THR A 226 -7.65 -2.13 16.37
CA THR A 226 -6.84 -2.11 17.57
C THR A 226 -6.10 -3.45 17.72
N TYR A 227 -5.34 -3.61 18.78
CA TYR A 227 -4.66 -4.86 19.13
C TYR A 227 -5.13 -5.35 20.50
N TYR A 228 -5.21 -6.66 20.64
CA TYR A 228 -5.54 -7.34 21.88
C TYR A 228 -4.47 -8.39 22.20
N THR A 229 -4.12 -8.55 23.46
CA THR A 229 -3.52 -9.82 23.91
C THR A 229 -4.60 -10.90 23.81
N SER A 230 -4.32 -11.99 23.08
CA SER A 230 -5.33 -12.99 22.76
C SER A 230 -4.70 -14.35 22.47
N PRO A 231 -5.34 -15.47 22.88
CA PRO A 231 -4.95 -16.81 22.48
C PRO A 231 -5.11 -17.06 20.96
N ARG A 232 -5.72 -16.10 20.23
CA ARG A 232 -5.83 -16.16 18.77
C ARG A 232 -4.58 -15.58 18.06
N HIS A 233 -3.51 -15.28 18.78
CA HIS A 233 -2.28 -14.70 18.24
C HIS A 233 -1.53 -15.60 17.27
N ASP A 234 -1.69 -16.92 17.40
CA ASP A 234 -1.01 -17.95 16.61
C ASP A 234 -1.91 -18.58 15.51
N ASP A 235 -3.08 -17.98 15.26
CA ASP A 235 -3.96 -18.42 14.17
C ASP A 235 -3.35 -18.07 12.80
N ASP A 236 -3.06 -19.10 12.02
CA ASP A 236 -2.36 -19.00 10.74
C ASP A 236 -3.27 -18.78 9.52
N TYR A 237 -4.52 -18.34 9.75
CA TYR A 237 -5.44 -17.86 8.72
C TYR A 237 -5.79 -16.38 8.93
N LEU A 238 -5.90 -15.63 7.84
CA LEU A 238 -6.49 -14.30 7.86
C LEU A 238 -8.01 -14.42 8.01
N GLU A 239 -8.49 -14.34 9.25
CA GLU A 239 -9.91 -14.52 9.54
C GLU A 239 -10.74 -13.30 9.19
N THR A 240 -11.82 -13.50 8.43
CA THR A 240 -12.71 -12.46 7.90
C THR A 240 -14.17 -12.79 8.22
N TRP A 241 -14.89 -11.82 8.79
CA TRP A 241 -16.29 -11.92 9.20
C TRP A 241 -17.17 -11.05 8.32
N LEU A 242 -18.08 -11.65 7.54
CA LEU A 242 -18.92 -10.95 6.57
C LEU A 242 -20.26 -10.44 7.15
N GLU A 243 -20.53 -10.68 8.43
CA GLU A 243 -21.80 -10.33 9.07
C GLU A 243 -21.68 -9.16 10.03
N LEU A 244 -21.17 -8.03 9.55
CA LEU A 244 -21.30 -6.78 10.27
C LEU A 244 -22.72 -6.26 10.17
N ARG A 245 -23.33 -5.88 11.30
CA ARG A 245 -24.73 -5.45 11.37
C ARG A 245 -24.88 -4.10 12.08
N ASP A 246 -25.82 -3.32 11.59
CA ASP A 246 -26.39 -2.17 12.30
C ASP A 246 -27.86 -2.52 12.59
N GLY A 247 -28.17 -2.87 13.83
CA GLY A 247 -29.44 -3.52 14.17
C GLY A 247 -29.62 -4.81 13.37
N ASN A 248 -30.69 -4.87 12.56
CA ASN A 248 -30.97 -6.03 11.70
C ASN A 248 -30.37 -5.89 10.28
N ALA A 249 -29.83 -4.73 9.92
CA ALA A 249 -29.29 -4.48 8.58
C ALA A 249 -27.87 -5.04 8.46
N LEU A 250 -27.63 -5.87 7.44
CA LEU A 250 -26.31 -6.33 7.06
C LEU A 250 -25.58 -5.19 6.31
N LEU A 251 -24.34 -4.91 6.73
CA LEU A 251 -23.55 -3.81 6.19
C LEU A 251 -22.55 -4.29 5.13
N PRO A 252 -22.25 -3.48 4.10
CA PRO A 252 -21.23 -3.80 3.08
C PRO A 252 -19.85 -3.55 3.65
N GLY A 253 -19.29 -4.60 4.25
CA GLY A 253 -17.98 -4.57 4.89
C GLY A 253 -17.66 -5.88 5.54
N TYR A 254 -16.59 -5.91 6.30
CA TYR A 254 -16.18 -7.09 7.05
C TYR A 254 -15.40 -6.73 8.30
N GLY A 255 -15.46 -7.59 9.32
CA GLY A 255 -14.55 -7.61 10.45
C GLY A 255 -13.39 -8.56 10.21
N TRP A 256 -12.27 -8.34 10.87
CA TRP A 256 -11.11 -9.24 10.79
C TRP A 256 -10.49 -9.48 12.15
N ILE A 257 -9.88 -10.68 12.28
CA ILE A 257 -9.06 -11.11 13.41
C ILE A 257 -7.82 -11.76 12.82
N PHE A 258 -6.66 -11.12 12.93
CA PHE A 258 -5.39 -11.64 12.41
C PHE A 258 -4.40 -11.85 13.54
N GLY A 259 -3.94 -13.08 13.72
CA GLY A 259 -2.85 -13.42 14.64
C GLY A 259 -1.54 -12.80 14.18
N ILE A 260 -0.72 -12.31 15.12
CA ILE A 260 0.58 -11.69 14.82
C ILE A 260 1.75 -12.59 15.18
N GLY A 261 1.49 -13.63 15.99
CA GLY A 261 2.50 -14.59 16.44
C GLY A 261 3.27 -14.16 17.71
N ASP A 262 3.03 -12.96 18.23
CA ASP A 262 3.75 -12.37 19.37
C ASP A 262 2.93 -12.31 20.67
N GLY A 263 1.85 -13.04 20.76
CA GLY A 263 0.87 -12.98 21.88
C GLY A 263 -0.29 -12.03 21.59
N THR A 264 -0.29 -11.33 20.46
CA THR A 264 -1.31 -10.34 20.12
C THR A 264 -2.05 -10.63 18.82
N SER A 265 -3.27 -10.10 18.71
CA SER A 265 -4.07 -10.15 17.49
C SER A 265 -4.47 -8.74 17.05
N ASN A 266 -4.37 -8.48 15.74
CA ASN A 266 -4.93 -7.30 15.10
C ASN A 266 -6.41 -7.54 14.83
N VAL A 267 -7.26 -6.72 15.41
CA VAL A 267 -8.72 -6.85 15.31
C VAL A 267 -9.32 -5.54 14.82
N GLY A 268 -10.15 -5.63 13.81
CA GLY A 268 -10.76 -4.45 13.25
C GLY A 268 -11.97 -4.74 12.37
N LEU A 269 -12.54 -3.69 11.81
CA LEU A 269 -13.61 -3.75 10.82
C LEU A 269 -13.49 -2.61 9.82
N GLY A 270 -14.06 -2.84 8.64
CA GLY A 270 -14.12 -1.84 7.58
C GLY A 270 -15.48 -1.84 6.89
N LEU A 271 -15.93 -0.66 6.50
CA LEU A 271 -17.15 -0.43 5.72
C LEU A 271 -16.87 0.35 4.45
N LEU A 272 -17.69 0.12 3.44
CA LEU A 272 -17.67 0.84 2.18
C LEU A 272 -18.69 2.00 2.19
N ASN A 273 -18.35 3.07 1.48
CA ASN A 273 -19.22 4.26 1.32
C ASN A 273 -20.51 3.99 0.50
N THR A 274 -20.72 2.77 0.04
CA THR A 274 -22.00 2.32 -0.54
C THR A 274 -23.04 2.01 0.52
N SER A 275 -22.66 1.96 1.82
CA SER A 275 -23.62 1.86 2.93
C SER A 275 -24.35 3.18 3.16
N ALA A 276 -25.67 3.14 3.29
CA ALA A 276 -26.44 4.31 3.71
C ALA A 276 -26.05 4.83 5.11
N SER A 277 -25.58 3.94 5.99
CA SER A 277 -25.12 4.28 7.34
C SER A 277 -23.69 4.83 7.39
N PHE A 278 -22.92 4.81 6.30
CA PHE A 278 -21.49 5.08 6.29
C PHE A 278 -21.07 6.37 7.02
N ALA A 279 -21.79 7.47 6.76
CA ALA A 279 -21.48 8.78 7.32
C ALA A 279 -21.92 8.94 8.80
N HIS A 280 -22.81 8.08 9.26
CA HIS A 280 -23.45 8.20 10.58
C HIS A 280 -23.08 7.05 11.53
N THR A 281 -22.28 6.09 11.08
CA THR A 281 -21.87 4.91 11.86
C THR A 281 -20.89 5.30 12.96
N ASP A 282 -21.23 4.97 14.21
CA ASP A 282 -20.23 4.91 15.28
C ASP A 282 -19.41 3.60 15.14
N TYR A 283 -18.32 3.68 14.41
CA TYR A 283 -17.44 2.55 14.16
C TYR A 283 -16.88 1.90 15.43
N ARG A 284 -16.65 2.70 16.50
CA ARG A 284 -16.15 2.18 17.77
C ARG A 284 -17.21 1.39 18.53
N ALA A 285 -18.45 1.90 18.55
CA ALA A 285 -19.58 1.17 19.10
C ALA A 285 -19.83 -0.11 18.32
N MET A 286 -19.77 -0.06 16.99
CA MET A 286 -19.91 -1.25 16.13
C MET A 286 -18.82 -2.29 16.42
N LEU A 287 -17.55 -1.88 16.57
CA LEU A 287 -16.46 -2.79 16.92
C LEU A 287 -16.75 -3.49 18.27
N ARG A 288 -17.13 -2.73 19.28
CA ARG A 288 -17.49 -3.30 20.61
C ARG A 288 -18.67 -4.27 20.52
N SER A 289 -19.73 -3.91 19.81
CA SER A 289 -20.91 -4.75 19.65
C SER A 289 -20.60 -6.05 18.90
N TRP A 290 -19.78 -5.97 17.85
CA TRP A 290 -19.34 -7.13 17.11
C TRP A 290 -18.45 -8.04 17.97
N LEU A 291 -17.48 -7.49 18.71
CA LEU A 291 -16.61 -8.28 19.59
C LEU A 291 -17.35 -8.91 20.75
N ALA A 292 -18.43 -8.31 21.24
CA ALA A 292 -19.29 -8.90 22.26
C ALA A 292 -20.01 -10.20 21.80
N THR A 293 -20.03 -10.46 20.49
CA THR A 293 -20.57 -11.73 19.94
C THR A 293 -19.52 -12.84 19.83
N MET A 294 -18.24 -12.53 20.13
CA MET A 294 -17.16 -13.51 20.07
C MET A 294 -17.11 -14.35 21.33
N PRO A 295 -16.54 -15.57 21.25
CA PRO A 295 -16.28 -16.39 22.44
C PRO A 295 -15.44 -15.62 23.47
N ALA A 296 -15.87 -15.67 24.74
CA ALA A 296 -15.22 -14.95 25.81
C ALA A 296 -13.74 -15.35 26.01
N GLU A 297 -13.44 -16.63 25.74
CA GLU A 297 -12.09 -17.19 25.81
C GLU A 297 -11.12 -16.60 24.78
N TRP A 298 -11.61 -15.90 23.74
CA TRP A 298 -10.73 -15.18 22.80
C TRP A 298 -10.14 -13.90 23.39
N GLY A 299 -10.71 -13.41 24.49
CA GLY A 299 -10.13 -12.36 25.30
C GLY A 299 -10.17 -10.97 24.67
N PHE A 300 -11.14 -10.66 23.82
CA PHE A 300 -11.27 -9.32 23.23
C PHE A 300 -12.02 -8.35 24.14
N THR A 301 -11.38 -7.97 25.25
CA THR A 301 -11.94 -7.10 26.29
C THR A 301 -11.16 -5.78 26.41
N GLU A 302 -11.67 -4.84 27.19
CA GLU A 302 -10.95 -3.56 27.44
C GLU A 302 -9.63 -3.79 28.20
N GLU A 303 -9.58 -4.80 29.09
CA GLU A 303 -8.39 -5.15 29.89
C GLU A 303 -7.25 -5.73 29.04
N THR A 304 -7.59 -6.46 27.98
CA THR A 304 -6.63 -7.09 27.07
C THR A 304 -6.28 -6.21 25.87
N ARG A 305 -6.98 -5.09 25.69
CA ARG A 305 -6.70 -4.13 24.63
C ARG A 305 -5.41 -3.37 24.91
N ILE A 306 -4.40 -3.55 24.07
CA ILE A 306 -3.05 -2.97 24.25
C ILE A 306 -2.80 -1.71 23.41
N ALA A 307 -3.76 -1.30 22.59
CA ALA A 307 -3.61 -0.11 21.74
C ALA A 307 -4.93 0.67 21.59
N PRO A 308 -4.90 1.97 21.34
CA PRO A 308 -6.11 2.74 21.06
C PRO A 308 -6.73 2.31 19.72
N VAL A 309 -8.07 2.35 19.65
CA VAL A 309 -8.79 2.18 18.37
C VAL A 309 -8.48 3.36 17.45
N ARG A 310 -7.88 3.06 16.29
CA ARG A 310 -7.51 4.04 15.27
C ARG A 310 -8.18 3.71 13.95
N GLY A 311 -8.47 4.74 13.15
CA GLY A 311 -9.12 4.60 11.86
C GLY A 311 -8.36 5.24 10.71
N ALA A 312 -8.60 4.73 9.50
CA ALA A 312 -8.08 5.29 8.26
C ALA A 312 -9.08 5.13 7.12
N ALA A 313 -9.02 6.05 6.17
CA ALA A 313 -9.73 5.92 4.92
C ALA A 313 -8.91 5.08 3.92
N LEU A 314 -9.62 4.30 3.11
CA LEU A 314 -9.10 3.40 2.09
C LEU A 314 -9.54 3.92 0.71
N PRO A 315 -8.68 4.68 0.00
CA PRO A 315 -9.01 5.21 -1.32
C PRO A 315 -8.85 4.13 -2.39
N MET A 316 -9.95 3.66 -2.98
CA MET A 316 -9.99 2.47 -3.80
C MET A 316 -10.18 2.74 -5.29
N GLY A 317 -9.71 1.81 -6.12
CA GLY A 317 -10.09 1.68 -7.52
C GLY A 317 -9.78 2.90 -8.38
N PHE A 318 -8.59 3.50 -8.20
CA PHE A 318 -8.14 4.74 -8.86
C PHE A 318 -8.98 5.96 -8.51
N ASN A 319 -9.19 6.18 -7.23
CA ASN A 319 -10.02 7.27 -6.74
C ASN A 319 -9.34 8.67 -6.81
N ARG A 320 -8.10 8.75 -7.30
CA ARG A 320 -7.44 10.01 -7.63
C ARG A 320 -6.68 9.90 -8.94
N THR A 321 -7.04 10.71 -9.91
CA THR A 321 -6.45 10.75 -11.26
C THR A 321 -6.32 12.19 -11.75
N PRO A 322 -5.41 12.48 -12.69
CA PRO A 322 -4.45 11.58 -13.33
C PRO A 322 -3.31 11.14 -12.39
N HIS A 323 -2.74 9.95 -12.64
CA HIS A 323 -1.63 9.42 -11.83
C HIS A 323 -0.28 10.06 -12.17
N TYR A 324 -0.21 10.79 -13.27
CA TYR A 324 0.93 11.62 -13.66
C TYR A 324 0.46 13.02 -14.07
N THR A 325 1.14 14.05 -13.60
CA THR A 325 0.94 15.42 -14.04
C THR A 325 2.19 16.27 -13.79
N ARG A 326 2.68 16.93 -14.83
CA ARG A 326 3.72 17.98 -14.76
C ARG A 326 4.88 17.63 -13.80
N GLY A 327 5.48 16.43 -13.93
CA GLY A 327 6.61 15.97 -13.12
C GLY A 327 6.25 15.29 -11.79
N LEU A 328 4.96 15.18 -11.43
CA LEU A 328 4.47 14.46 -10.25
C LEU A 328 3.88 13.11 -10.66
N LEU A 329 4.33 12.02 -10.03
CA LEU A 329 3.73 10.68 -10.12
C LEU A 329 3.05 10.34 -8.79
N LEU A 330 1.87 9.70 -8.84
CA LEU A 330 1.13 9.24 -7.66
C LEU A 330 1.30 7.73 -7.48
N VAL A 331 1.63 7.28 -6.25
CA VAL A 331 1.88 5.89 -5.91
C VAL A 331 1.02 5.48 -4.70
N GLY A 332 0.47 4.27 -4.72
CA GLY A 332 -0.31 3.71 -3.63
C GLY A 332 -1.56 4.53 -3.28
N ASP A 333 -1.82 4.76 -1.99
CA ASP A 333 -2.99 5.50 -1.52
C ASP A 333 -3.03 6.95 -2.03
N ALA A 334 -1.89 7.56 -2.34
CA ALA A 334 -1.85 8.90 -2.93
C ALA A 334 -2.53 8.94 -4.30
N GLY A 335 -2.48 7.84 -5.06
CA GLY A 335 -3.18 7.63 -6.34
C GLY A 335 -4.52 6.89 -6.21
N GLY A 336 -4.95 6.58 -4.97
CA GLY A 336 -6.20 5.84 -4.75
C GLY A 336 -6.15 4.39 -5.22
N MET A 337 -5.04 3.71 -4.98
CA MET A 337 -4.74 2.39 -5.57
C MET A 337 -5.08 1.19 -4.67
N VAL A 338 -5.87 1.38 -3.61
CA VAL A 338 -6.35 0.27 -2.79
C VAL A 338 -7.25 -0.65 -3.64
N ASN A 339 -7.07 -1.96 -3.48
CA ASN A 339 -7.87 -2.96 -4.18
C ASN A 339 -9.35 -2.84 -3.79
N PRO A 340 -10.26 -2.57 -4.74
CA PRO A 340 -11.67 -2.35 -4.44
C PRO A 340 -12.41 -3.63 -4.04
N PHE A 341 -11.87 -4.81 -4.30
CA PHE A 341 -12.52 -6.06 -3.91
C PHE A 341 -12.41 -6.38 -2.42
N ASN A 342 -11.24 -6.15 -1.82
CA ASN A 342 -10.93 -6.63 -0.47
C ASN A 342 -10.30 -5.56 0.45
N GLY A 343 -10.01 -4.35 -0.05
CA GLY A 343 -9.39 -3.30 0.74
C GLY A 343 -7.88 -3.47 0.98
N GLU A 344 -7.24 -4.45 0.35
CA GLU A 344 -5.79 -4.64 0.44
C GLU A 344 -5.08 -3.54 -0.35
N GLY A 345 -4.08 -2.91 0.27
CA GLY A 345 -3.37 -1.78 -0.34
C GLY A 345 -1.86 -1.92 -0.34
N ILE A 346 -1.28 -2.87 0.41
CA ILE A 346 0.18 -2.99 0.54
C ILE A 346 0.80 -3.49 -0.75
N SER A 347 0.30 -4.59 -1.32
CA SER A 347 0.84 -5.14 -2.57
C SER A 347 0.73 -4.15 -3.72
N THR A 348 -0.45 -3.55 -3.89
CA THR A 348 -0.69 -2.58 -4.97
C THR A 348 0.11 -1.29 -4.81
N ALA A 349 0.39 -0.87 -3.55
CA ALA A 349 1.27 0.25 -3.29
C ALA A 349 2.71 -0.08 -3.70
N MET A 350 3.25 -1.25 -3.32
CA MET A 350 4.60 -1.67 -3.69
C MET A 350 4.74 -1.87 -5.20
N GLU A 351 3.79 -2.55 -5.83
CA GLU A 351 3.77 -2.78 -7.28
C GLU A 351 3.67 -1.46 -8.07
N SER A 352 2.82 -0.52 -7.62
CA SER A 352 2.74 0.80 -8.27
C SER A 352 4.02 1.62 -8.11
N GLY A 353 4.75 1.44 -7.00
CA GLY A 353 6.07 1.98 -6.78
C GLY A 353 7.10 1.42 -7.77
N GLU A 354 7.10 0.12 -7.98
CA GLU A 354 7.94 -0.55 -8.98
C GLU A 354 7.61 -0.06 -10.41
N ILE A 355 6.32 0.00 -10.79
CA ILE A 355 5.89 0.50 -12.10
C ILE A 355 6.33 1.96 -12.29
N ALA A 356 6.16 2.82 -11.29
CA ALA A 356 6.61 4.20 -11.33
C ALA A 356 8.13 4.28 -11.54
N ALA A 357 8.90 3.46 -10.83
CA ALA A 357 10.35 3.41 -10.98
C ALA A 357 10.75 2.98 -12.39
N GLN A 358 10.14 1.94 -12.95
CA GLN A 358 10.42 1.47 -14.32
C GLN A 358 10.18 2.57 -15.36
N VAL A 359 9.05 3.30 -15.26
CA VAL A 359 8.73 4.41 -16.15
C VAL A 359 9.72 5.56 -15.98
N ILE A 360 10.05 5.94 -14.75
CA ILE A 360 11.00 7.02 -14.45
C ILE A 360 12.39 6.70 -14.99
N ILE A 361 12.90 5.48 -14.80
CA ILE A 361 14.20 5.03 -15.31
C ILE A 361 14.25 5.17 -16.84
N GLN A 362 13.21 4.70 -17.54
CA GLN A 362 13.12 4.82 -18.99
C GLN A 362 13.02 6.28 -19.45
N ALA A 363 12.27 7.11 -18.72
CA ALA A 363 12.10 8.52 -19.04
C ALA A 363 13.40 9.31 -18.83
N LEU A 364 14.09 9.11 -17.71
CA LEU A 364 15.31 9.84 -17.39
C LEU A 364 16.53 9.42 -18.24
N ALA A 365 16.44 8.28 -18.94
CA ALA A 365 17.41 7.87 -19.96
C ALA A 365 17.24 8.57 -21.31
N ARG A 366 16.18 9.36 -21.52
CA ARG A 366 15.92 10.09 -22.77
C ARG A 366 16.85 11.32 -22.90
N PRO A 367 17.21 11.70 -24.14
CA PRO A 367 18.21 12.75 -24.37
C PRO A 367 17.70 14.18 -24.06
N ASP A 368 16.41 14.42 -24.12
CA ASP A 368 15.80 15.75 -23.97
C ASP A 368 14.53 15.73 -23.13
N GLN A 369 14.09 16.90 -22.69
CA GLN A 369 12.94 17.07 -21.82
C GLN A 369 11.62 16.67 -22.50
N ALA A 370 11.46 16.89 -23.78
CA ALA A 370 10.21 16.58 -24.50
C ALA A 370 10.00 15.07 -24.58
N SER A 371 11.03 14.31 -24.92
CA SER A 371 11.00 12.84 -24.96
C SER A 371 10.89 12.23 -23.55
N THR A 372 11.49 12.84 -22.54
CA THR A 372 11.32 12.49 -21.12
C THR A 372 9.85 12.63 -20.72
N GLU A 373 9.24 13.79 -21.01
CA GLU A 373 7.84 14.06 -20.67
C GLU A 373 6.88 13.09 -21.37
N LEU A 374 7.11 12.80 -22.65
CA LEU A 374 6.32 11.82 -23.40
C LEU A 374 6.39 10.42 -22.77
N ALA A 375 7.58 10.00 -22.33
CA ALA A 375 7.75 8.71 -21.65
C ALA A 375 7.01 8.67 -20.31
N LEU A 376 7.03 9.74 -19.53
CA LEU A 376 6.33 9.85 -18.24
C LEU A 376 4.80 9.80 -18.39
N GLN A 377 4.25 10.32 -19.49
CA GLN A 377 2.83 10.21 -19.83
C GLN A 377 2.39 8.75 -20.03
N GLY A 378 3.32 7.81 -20.20
CA GLY A 378 3.05 6.38 -20.23
C GLY A 378 2.69 5.77 -18.87
N TYR A 379 3.00 6.43 -17.74
CA TYR A 379 2.74 5.89 -16.41
C TYR A 379 1.25 5.59 -16.12
N PRO A 380 0.30 6.50 -16.38
CA PRO A 380 -1.12 6.18 -16.23
C PRO A 380 -1.56 5.00 -17.09
N GLN A 381 -0.99 4.81 -18.28
CA GLN A 381 -1.31 3.67 -19.14
C GLN A 381 -0.75 2.37 -18.56
N ALA A 382 0.49 2.37 -18.07
CA ALA A 382 1.08 1.21 -17.40
C ALA A 382 0.25 0.73 -16.19
N LEU A 383 -0.28 1.67 -15.39
CA LEU A 383 -1.19 1.34 -14.29
C LEU A 383 -2.54 0.80 -14.80
N LYS A 384 -3.08 1.34 -15.88
CA LYS A 384 -4.31 0.82 -16.50
C LYS A 384 -4.11 -0.58 -17.05
N ASP A 385 -2.97 -0.87 -17.64
CA ASP A 385 -2.64 -2.20 -18.16
C ASP A 385 -2.50 -3.21 -17.02
N ALA A 386 -1.95 -2.79 -15.87
CA ALA A 386 -1.78 -3.66 -14.69
C ALA A 386 -3.09 -3.91 -13.94
N TYR A 387 -3.95 -2.89 -13.79
CA TYR A 387 -5.08 -2.95 -12.87
C TYR A 387 -6.42 -2.48 -13.46
N GLY A 388 -6.43 -1.77 -14.58
CA GLY A 388 -7.59 -0.99 -15.01
C GLY A 388 -8.87 -1.80 -15.16
N GLY A 389 -8.84 -2.91 -15.89
CA GLY A 389 -9.99 -3.80 -16.05
C GLY A 389 -10.38 -4.49 -14.75
N TYR A 390 -9.38 -4.97 -13.99
CA TYR A 390 -9.59 -5.59 -12.69
C TYR A 390 -10.24 -4.62 -11.68
N TYR A 391 -9.78 -3.37 -11.62
CA TYR A 391 -10.38 -2.36 -10.74
C TYR A 391 -11.78 -1.95 -11.17
N THR A 392 -12.07 -1.97 -12.48
CA THR A 392 -13.44 -1.75 -12.96
C THR A 392 -14.39 -2.87 -12.52
N LEU A 393 -13.94 -4.13 -12.59
CA LEU A 393 -14.69 -5.27 -12.03
C LEU A 393 -14.92 -5.09 -10.52
N GLY A 394 -13.86 -4.72 -9.79
CA GLY A 394 -13.95 -4.48 -8.35
C GLY A 394 -14.95 -3.38 -7.99
N ARG A 395 -14.99 -2.29 -8.74
CA ARG A 395 -16.00 -1.23 -8.52
C ARG A 395 -17.43 -1.73 -8.74
N LYS A 396 -17.66 -2.56 -9.77
CA LYS A 396 -18.98 -3.19 -9.99
C LYS A 396 -19.33 -4.14 -8.83
N PHE A 397 -18.34 -4.89 -8.34
CA PHE A 397 -18.50 -5.75 -7.18
C PHE A 397 -18.89 -4.94 -5.93
N VAL A 398 -18.18 -3.83 -5.65
CA VAL A 398 -18.52 -2.90 -4.55
C VAL A 398 -19.95 -2.41 -4.65
N GLY A 399 -20.41 -2.07 -5.86
CA GLY A 399 -21.82 -1.71 -6.09
C GLY A 399 -22.78 -2.85 -5.73
N ALA A 400 -22.44 -4.09 -6.12
CA ALA A 400 -23.29 -5.25 -5.83
C ALA A 400 -23.38 -5.57 -4.33
N ILE A 401 -22.24 -5.59 -3.61
CA ILE A 401 -22.22 -5.86 -2.16
C ILE A 401 -22.83 -4.73 -1.33
N GLY A 402 -22.98 -3.54 -1.89
CA GLY A 402 -23.75 -2.44 -1.30
C GLY A 402 -25.23 -2.77 -1.11
N HIS A 403 -25.74 -3.80 -1.80
CA HIS A 403 -27.14 -4.25 -1.66
C HIS A 403 -27.22 -5.41 -0.65
N PRO A 404 -27.98 -5.26 0.47
CA PRO A 404 -28.08 -6.29 1.52
C PRO A 404 -28.56 -7.66 1.01
N TRP A 405 -29.48 -7.69 0.04
CA TRP A 405 -29.97 -8.93 -0.55
C TRP A 405 -28.85 -9.72 -1.26
N PHE A 406 -27.92 -9.02 -1.94
CA PHE A 406 -26.81 -9.68 -2.62
C PHE A 406 -25.84 -10.31 -1.59
N MET A 407 -25.51 -9.60 -0.52
CA MET A 407 -24.68 -10.12 0.57
C MET A 407 -25.32 -11.34 1.23
N GLN A 408 -26.62 -11.28 1.52
CA GLN A 408 -27.36 -12.44 2.08
C GLN A 408 -27.36 -13.63 1.11
N PHE A 409 -27.59 -13.38 -0.17
CA PHE A 409 -27.53 -14.43 -1.19
C PHE A 409 -26.13 -15.03 -1.31
N ALA A 410 -25.10 -14.21 -1.38
CA ALA A 410 -23.69 -14.65 -1.50
C ALA A 410 -23.24 -15.46 -0.27
N THR A 411 -23.56 -15.00 0.93
CA THR A 411 -23.22 -15.74 2.16
C THR A 411 -24.01 -17.05 2.27
N ARG A 412 -25.31 -17.03 2.01
CA ARG A 412 -26.16 -18.23 2.13
C ARG A 412 -25.88 -19.30 1.08
N HIS A 413 -25.61 -18.89 -0.17
CA HIS A 413 -25.52 -19.81 -1.31
C HIS A 413 -24.11 -19.91 -1.88
N GLY A 414 -23.24 -18.90 -1.69
CA GLY A 414 -21.85 -18.89 -2.15
C GLY A 414 -20.92 -19.60 -1.19
N LEU A 415 -20.90 -19.20 0.08
CA LEU A 415 -19.96 -19.74 1.07
C LEU A 415 -19.99 -21.27 1.21
N PRO A 416 -21.15 -21.98 1.13
CA PRO A 416 -21.15 -23.44 1.22
C PRO A 416 -20.53 -24.17 0.03
N ARG A 417 -20.04 -23.46 -0.99
CA ARG A 417 -19.48 -24.05 -2.23
C ARG A 417 -17.97 -23.84 -2.33
N PRO A 418 -17.11 -24.78 -1.90
CA PRO A 418 -15.65 -24.56 -1.84
C PRO A 418 -15.03 -24.18 -3.19
N THR A 419 -15.48 -24.80 -4.30
CA THR A 419 -14.96 -24.48 -5.64
C THR A 419 -15.26 -23.04 -6.04
N LEU A 420 -16.50 -22.56 -5.76
CA LEU A 420 -16.85 -21.15 -6.02
C LEU A 420 -16.03 -20.22 -5.12
N MET A 421 -15.81 -20.61 -3.87
CA MET A 421 -15.05 -19.78 -2.93
C MET A 421 -13.56 -19.72 -3.28
N ARG A 422 -12.97 -20.81 -3.79
CA ARG A 422 -11.60 -20.78 -4.34
C ARG A 422 -11.48 -19.83 -5.53
N PHE A 423 -12.44 -19.88 -6.45
CA PHE A 423 -12.52 -18.93 -7.57
C PHE A 423 -12.65 -17.49 -7.05
N THR A 424 -13.56 -17.26 -6.09
CA THR A 424 -13.79 -15.94 -5.47
C THR A 424 -12.52 -15.44 -4.78
N MET A 425 -11.81 -16.26 -4.03
CA MET A 425 -10.54 -15.89 -3.39
C MET A 425 -9.49 -15.47 -4.43
N LYS A 426 -9.28 -16.26 -5.50
CA LYS A 426 -8.37 -15.88 -6.60
C LYS A 426 -8.75 -14.52 -7.20
N LEU A 427 -10.05 -14.29 -7.43
CA LEU A 427 -10.55 -13.03 -7.95
C LEU A 427 -10.32 -11.88 -6.95
N LEU A 428 -10.73 -12.01 -5.69
CA LEU A 428 -10.64 -10.93 -4.71
C LEU A 428 -9.20 -10.56 -4.35
N ALA A 429 -8.30 -11.55 -4.29
CA ALA A 429 -6.89 -11.35 -3.99
C ALA A 429 -6.04 -11.06 -5.24
N ASN A 430 -6.65 -11.04 -6.44
CA ASN A 430 -5.94 -10.89 -7.71
C ASN A 430 -4.78 -11.89 -7.86
N LEU A 431 -5.02 -13.14 -7.48
CA LEU A 431 -4.04 -14.24 -7.52
C LEU A 431 -4.34 -15.17 -8.68
N THR A 432 -3.85 -14.81 -9.86
CA THR A 432 -4.02 -15.59 -11.09
C THR A 432 -2.69 -15.76 -11.81
N GLU A 433 -2.52 -16.91 -12.48
CA GLU A 433 -1.42 -17.09 -13.40
C GLU A 433 -1.66 -16.27 -14.67
N PRO A 434 -0.71 -15.45 -15.12
CA PRO A 434 -0.86 -14.65 -16.33
C PRO A 434 -0.83 -15.52 -17.60
N ARG A 435 -0.17 -16.70 -17.54
CA ARG A 435 -0.05 -17.67 -18.63
C ARG A 435 -0.08 -19.10 -18.07
N GLY A 436 -0.79 -20.00 -18.76
CA GLY A 436 -0.75 -21.43 -18.42
C GLY A 436 -1.53 -21.86 -17.18
N GLY A 437 -2.30 -20.97 -16.57
CA GLY A 437 -3.09 -21.26 -15.37
C GLY A 437 -4.33 -22.15 -15.61
N ASP A 438 -5.04 -22.45 -14.53
CA ASP A 438 -6.26 -23.25 -14.55
C ASP A 438 -7.45 -22.53 -15.24
N ALA A 439 -8.64 -23.15 -15.20
CA ALA A 439 -9.83 -22.57 -15.81
C ALA A 439 -10.25 -21.27 -15.11
N ALA A 440 -10.09 -21.17 -13.78
CA ALA A 440 -10.40 -19.98 -13.02
C ALA A 440 -9.48 -18.81 -13.43
N ASP A 441 -8.18 -19.06 -13.58
CA ASP A 441 -7.21 -18.05 -14.02
C ASP A 441 -7.57 -17.48 -15.38
N ARG A 442 -7.91 -18.39 -16.34
CA ARG A 442 -8.31 -17.97 -17.69
C ARG A 442 -9.57 -17.11 -17.67
N VAL A 443 -10.58 -17.48 -16.88
CA VAL A 443 -11.83 -16.71 -16.76
C VAL A 443 -11.58 -15.35 -16.12
N ILE A 444 -10.85 -15.28 -15.00
CA ILE A 444 -10.57 -14.01 -14.29
C ILE A 444 -9.75 -13.09 -15.20
N ASN A 445 -8.71 -13.61 -15.86
CA ASN A 445 -7.87 -12.83 -16.75
C ASN A 445 -8.65 -12.34 -17.98
N ALA A 446 -9.55 -13.16 -18.55
CA ALA A 446 -10.41 -12.76 -19.65
C ALA A 446 -11.39 -11.65 -19.22
N LEU A 447 -12.07 -11.81 -18.08
CA LEU A 447 -12.98 -10.80 -17.54
C LEU A 447 -12.27 -9.46 -17.30
N SER A 448 -11.05 -9.50 -16.76
CA SER A 448 -10.24 -8.28 -16.54
C SER A 448 -9.84 -7.61 -17.85
N LYS A 449 -9.54 -8.39 -18.92
CA LYS A 449 -9.15 -7.86 -20.23
C LYS A 449 -10.31 -7.26 -21.02
N ILE A 450 -11.49 -7.88 -21.00
CA ILE A 450 -12.66 -7.39 -21.75
C ILE A 450 -13.37 -6.24 -21.02
N THR A 451 -13.10 -6.04 -19.75
CA THR A 451 -13.68 -4.95 -18.98
C THR A 451 -12.93 -3.66 -19.28
N PRO A 452 -13.63 -2.56 -19.67
CA PRO A 452 -12.97 -1.29 -19.93
C PRO A 452 -12.10 -0.85 -18.77
N ALA A 453 -10.87 -0.44 -19.07
CA ALA A 453 -9.92 0.03 -18.05
C ALA A 453 -10.43 1.30 -17.33
N ALA A 454 -10.08 1.43 -16.06
CA ALA A 454 -10.50 2.53 -15.18
C ALA A 454 -9.95 3.89 -15.61
#